data_32d9088b0981e81d453ab362660f66ff
#
_entry.id   32d9088b0981e81d453ab362660f66ff
#
_cell.length_a   1.000
_cell.length_b   1.000
_cell.length_c   1.000
_cell.angle_alpha   90.00
_cell.angle_beta   90.00
_cell.angle_gamma   90.00
#
_symmetry.space_group_name_H-M   'P 1'
#
loop_
_entity.id
_entity.type
_entity.pdbx_description
1 polymer ?
#
loop_
_entity_poly.entity_id
_entity_poly.type
_entity_poly.pdbx_seq_one_letter_code
_entity_poly.pdbx_strand_id
1 'polypeptide(L)'
;MCIRDRFEMYSAENAGLVKFDFLGLKTLTVIDKTQKLVNEKDPNFKIDKINYEDQKVYDLLSSGKTVGLFQLESSGMKDALMHMKPNRLEDIIALVALYRPGPMSNIPIYNDCKHGIKEPDYLHPKLEEILKPTYGVIIYQEQVMQIAQALSGFTAGEADILRRAMGKKKRAELEKQKQRFVEGAFKNGISKDIAAGIFLKIEPFAEYG
;
A
#
# COMPACT_ATOMS: atom_id res chain seq x y z
N MET A 1 23.03 -10.22 -2.28
CA MET A 1 23.16 -9.30 -3.43
C MET A 1 24.57 -8.76 -3.42
N CYS A 2 25.35 -8.95 -4.46
CA CYS A 2 26.75 -8.50 -4.51
C CYS A 2 26.75 -7.12 -5.17
N ILE A 3 26.86 -6.06 -4.39
CA ILE A 3 27.02 -4.69 -4.91
C ILE A 3 28.52 -4.52 -5.15
N ARG A 4 28.91 -4.24 -6.38
CA ARG A 4 30.28 -3.86 -6.75
C ARG A 4 30.29 -2.39 -7.15
N ASP A 5 30.30 -1.52 -6.17
CA ASP A 5 30.45 -0.09 -6.41
C ASP A 5 31.94 0.27 -6.40
N ARG A 6 32.40 0.95 -7.43
CA ARG A 6 33.77 1.51 -7.48
C ARG A 6 33.84 2.92 -6.89
N PHE A 7 32.70 3.56 -6.74
CA PHE A 7 32.56 4.92 -6.21
C PHE A 7 31.43 4.93 -5.17
N GLU A 8 31.54 5.87 -4.24
CA GLU A 8 30.50 6.08 -3.24
C GLU A 8 29.20 6.57 -3.94
N MET A 9 28.07 6.02 -3.55
CA MET A 9 26.79 6.17 -4.24
C MET A 9 26.33 7.65 -4.33
N TYR A 10 26.41 8.40 -3.24
CA TYR A 10 25.96 9.80 -3.22
C TYR A 10 26.88 10.70 -4.06
N SER A 11 28.18 10.41 -4.07
CA SER A 11 29.14 11.11 -4.94
C SER A 11 28.85 10.86 -6.42
N ALA A 12 28.44 9.63 -6.77
CA ALA A 12 28.04 9.29 -8.13
C ALA A 12 26.75 10.02 -8.54
N GLU A 13 25.73 10.05 -7.67
CA GLU A 13 24.50 10.80 -7.90
C GLU A 13 24.75 12.31 -8.03
N ASN A 14 25.59 12.87 -7.18
CA ASN A 14 25.98 14.31 -7.24
C ASN A 14 26.75 14.66 -8.52
N ALA A 15 27.46 13.70 -9.11
CA ALA A 15 28.11 13.85 -10.42
C ALA A 15 27.13 13.72 -11.60
N GLY A 16 25.83 13.56 -11.34
CA GLY A 16 24.78 13.47 -12.36
C GLY A 16 24.52 12.07 -12.91
N LEU A 17 25.06 11.03 -12.27
CA LEU A 17 24.76 9.66 -12.64
C LEU A 17 23.42 9.21 -12.04
N VAL A 18 22.67 8.43 -12.80
CA VAL A 18 21.36 7.89 -12.38
C VAL A 18 21.55 6.47 -11.86
N LYS A 19 21.05 6.20 -10.66
CA LYS A 19 21.01 4.85 -10.08
C LYS A 19 19.84 4.07 -10.65
N PHE A 20 20.11 2.87 -11.16
CA PHE A 20 19.11 1.90 -11.57
C PHE A 20 19.17 0.68 -10.67
N ASP A 21 18.03 0.33 -10.08
CA ASP A 21 17.88 -0.89 -9.29
C ASP A 21 17.21 -1.98 -10.12
N PHE A 22 17.92 -3.10 -10.32
CA PHE A 22 17.38 -4.26 -11.03
C PHE A 22 16.93 -5.31 -10.02
N LEU A 23 15.62 -5.54 -9.94
CA LEU A 23 15.03 -6.54 -9.06
C LEU A 23 14.43 -7.67 -9.89
N GLY A 24 14.91 -8.89 -9.65
CA GLY A 24 14.36 -10.10 -10.26
C GLY A 24 13.58 -10.92 -9.24
N LEU A 25 12.43 -11.46 -9.65
CA LEU A 25 11.62 -12.37 -8.83
C LEU A 25 11.60 -13.76 -9.46
N LYS A 26 12.05 -14.78 -8.73
CA LYS A 26 11.95 -16.19 -9.15
C LYS A 26 10.50 -16.64 -9.37
N THR A 27 9.54 -16.06 -8.66
CA THR A 27 8.12 -16.33 -8.80
C THR A 27 7.62 -16.04 -10.22
N LEU A 28 8.08 -14.95 -10.86
CA LEU A 28 7.73 -14.65 -12.25
C LEU A 28 8.24 -15.73 -13.23
N THR A 29 9.43 -16.29 -12.97
CA THR A 29 9.95 -17.42 -13.74
C THR A 29 9.11 -18.68 -13.57
N VAL A 30 8.60 -18.93 -12.36
CA VAL A 30 7.69 -20.06 -12.10
C VAL A 30 6.38 -19.87 -12.86
N ILE A 31 5.81 -18.68 -12.83
CA ILE A 31 4.58 -18.34 -13.57
C ILE A 31 4.76 -18.53 -15.07
N ASP A 32 5.86 -18.02 -15.65
CA ASP A 32 6.16 -18.18 -17.09
C ASP A 32 6.30 -19.66 -17.47
N LYS A 33 7.04 -20.45 -16.68
CA LYS A 33 7.17 -21.89 -16.92
C LYS A 33 5.84 -22.61 -16.79
N THR A 34 5.02 -22.24 -15.80
CA THR A 34 3.68 -22.82 -15.61
C THR A 34 2.81 -22.55 -16.83
N GLN A 35 2.78 -21.32 -17.33
CA GLN A 35 2.04 -20.98 -18.52
C GLN A 35 2.51 -21.82 -19.73
N LYS A 36 3.82 -21.98 -19.92
CA LYS A 36 4.37 -22.82 -21.00
C LYS A 36 3.91 -24.27 -20.91
N LEU A 37 3.92 -24.87 -19.72
CA LEU A 37 3.44 -26.23 -19.50
C LEU A 37 1.93 -26.37 -19.73
N VAL A 38 1.13 -25.39 -19.32
CA VAL A 38 -0.32 -25.39 -19.60
C VAL A 38 -0.58 -25.28 -21.10
N ASN A 39 0.20 -24.45 -21.81
CA ASN A 39 0.04 -24.24 -23.25
C ASN A 39 0.37 -25.48 -24.10
N GLU A 40 1.02 -26.50 -23.53
CA GLU A 40 1.18 -27.82 -24.20
C GLU A 40 -0.18 -28.52 -24.37
N LYS A 41 -1.16 -28.25 -23.48
CA LYS A 41 -2.50 -28.83 -23.50
C LYS A 41 -3.57 -27.86 -24.00
N ASP A 42 -3.41 -26.58 -23.65
CA ASP A 42 -4.30 -25.49 -24.05
C ASP A 42 -3.45 -24.31 -24.60
N PRO A 43 -3.20 -24.28 -25.91
CA PRO A 43 -2.37 -23.25 -26.56
C PRO A 43 -2.92 -21.82 -26.41
N ASN A 44 -4.20 -21.65 -26.06
CA ASN A 44 -4.83 -20.36 -25.93
C ASN A 44 -4.81 -19.82 -24.49
N PHE A 45 -4.35 -20.61 -23.53
CA PHE A 45 -4.26 -20.16 -22.15
C PHE A 45 -3.28 -19.00 -22.00
N LYS A 46 -3.72 -17.93 -21.33
CA LYS A 46 -2.91 -16.76 -20.99
C LYS A 46 -3.16 -16.36 -19.55
N ILE A 47 -2.08 -16.21 -18.78
CA ILE A 47 -2.15 -15.89 -17.35
C ILE A 47 -2.76 -14.50 -17.08
N ASP A 48 -2.57 -13.55 -18.00
CA ASP A 48 -3.14 -12.21 -17.94
C ASP A 48 -4.66 -12.17 -18.18
N LYS A 49 -5.25 -13.30 -18.58
CA LYS A 49 -6.69 -13.45 -18.83
C LYS A 49 -7.41 -14.31 -17.81
N ILE A 50 -6.74 -14.67 -16.70
CA ILE A 50 -7.41 -15.43 -15.63
C ILE A 50 -8.50 -14.60 -14.96
N ASN A 51 -9.54 -15.28 -14.50
CA ASN A 51 -10.60 -14.65 -13.71
C ASN A 51 -10.15 -14.46 -12.27
N TYR A 52 -10.14 -13.21 -11.79
CA TYR A 52 -9.84 -12.87 -10.39
C TYR A 52 -11.05 -12.99 -9.45
N GLU A 53 -12.22 -13.39 -9.95
CA GLU A 53 -13.46 -13.54 -9.18
C GLU A 53 -13.80 -15.01 -8.85
N ASP A 54 -12.83 -15.93 -9.01
CA ASP A 54 -13.06 -17.34 -8.68
C ASP A 54 -13.20 -17.54 -7.18
N GLN A 55 -14.42 -17.80 -6.73
CA GLN A 55 -14.76 -17.98 -5.32
C GLN A 55 -13.97 -19.12 -4.65
N LYS A 56 -13.62 -20.19 -5.39
CA LYS A 56 -12.83 -21.31 -4.84
C LYS A 56 -11.45 -20.87 -4.37
N VAL A 57 -10.86 -19.86 -5.02
CA VAL A 57 -9.58 -19.27 -4.60
C VAL A 57 -9.76 -18.54 -3.28
N TYR A 58 -10.80 -17.72 -3.13
CA TYR A 58 -11.07 -17.00 -1.88
C TYR A 58 -11.47 -17.92 -0.73
N ASP A 59 -12.19 -19.00 -1.00
CA ASP A 59 -12.50 -20.03 -0.01
C ASP A 59 -11.23 -20.75 0.47
N LEU A 60 -10.30 -21.06 -0.44
CA LEU A 60 -9.00 -21.62 -0.11
C LEU A 60 -8.18 -20.65 0.78
N LEU A 61 -8.10 -19.37 0.39
CA LEU A 61 -7.40 -18.36 1.16
C LEU A 61 -8.00 -18.17 2.55
N SER A 62 -9.33 -18.10 2.63
CA SER A 62 -10.07 -17.96 3.89
C SER A 62 -9.95 -19.17 4.81
N SER A 63 -9.65 -20.34 4.27
CA SER A 63 -9.41 -21.56 5.04
C SER A 63 -8.01 -21.64 5.68
N GLY A 64 -7.09 -20.73 5.33
CA GLY A 64 -5.70 -20.76 5.76
C GLY A 64 -4.86 -21.88 5.16
N LYS A 65 -5.37 -22.65 4.19
CA LYS A 65 -4.66 -23.75 3.51
C LYS A 65 -3.75 -23.19 2.39
N THR A 66 -2.82 -22.32 2.77
CA THR A 66 -2.01 -21.52 1.83
C THR A 66 -0.56 -21.93 1.76
N VAL A 67 -0.24 -23.19 2.07
CA VAL A 67 1.11 -23.75 1.94
C VAL A 67 1.56 -23.68 0.47
N GLY A 68 2.74 -23.12 0.22
CA GLY A 68 3.29 -22.94 -1.13
C GLY A 68 2.78 -21.70 -1.87
N LEU A 69 1.85 -20.92 -1.29
CA LEU A 69 1.41 -19.66 -1.88
C LEU A 69 2.36 -18.53 -1.45
N PHE A 70 3.05 -17.95 -2.42
CA PHE A 70 4.02 -16.88 -2.17
C PHE A 70 3.42 -15.76 -1.32
N GLN A 71 4.16 -15.33 -0.28
CA GLN A 71 3.78 -14.31 0.71
C GLN A 71 2.58 -14.66 1.62
N LEU A 72 1.82 -15.73 1.35
CA LEU A 72 0.59 -16.04 2.08
C LEU A 72 0.70 -17.29 2.98
N GLU A 73 1.90 -17.85 3.14
CA GLU A 73 2.10 -19.16 3.80
C GLU A 73 2.59 -19.11 5.26
N SER A 74 3.00 -17.92 5.78
CA SER A 74 3.41 -17.81 7.18
C SER A 74 2.22 -17.99 8.11
N SER A 75 2.45 -18.49 9.34
CA SER A 75 1.38 -18.72 10.32
C SER A 75 0.54 -17.47 10.57
N GLY A 76 1.19 -16.32 10.84
CA GLY A 76 0.48 -15.09 11.08
C GLY A 76 -0.28 -14.56 9.86
N MET A 77 0.21 -14.79 8.64
CA MET A 77 -0.52 -14.43 7.43
C MET A 77 -1.75 -15.34 7.23
N LYS A 78 -1.63 -16.64 7.54
CA LYS A 78 -2.77 -17.56 7.53
C LYS A 78 -3.86 -17.13 8.51
N ASP A 79 -3.47 -16.76 9.73
CA ASP A 79 -4.41 -16.24 10.73
C ASP A 79 -5.08 -14.95 10.25
N ALA A 80 -4.32 -14.03 9.65
CA ALA A 80 -4.87 -12.80 9.08
C ALA A 80 -5.85 -13.08 7.94
N LEU A 81 -5.56 -14.02 7.04
CA LEU A 81 -6.46 -14.44 5.96
C LEU A 81 -7.76 -15.06 6.49
N MET A 82 -7.68 -15.95 7.50
CA MET A 82 -8.84 -16.57 8.12
C MET A 82 -9.77 -15.55 8.80
N HIS A 83 -9.21 -14.50 9.39
CA HIS A 83 -9.99 -13.41 10.00
C HIS A 83 -10.55 -12.44 8.95
N MET A 84 -9.76 -12.08 7.95
CA MET A 84 -10.18 -11.14 6.90
C MET A 84 -11.25 -11.74 5.97
N LYS A 85 -11.17 -13.05 5.69
CA LYS A 85 -12.04 -13.75 4.73
C LYS A 85 -12.12 -12.99 3.41
N PRO A 86 -11.02 -12.90 2.66
CA PRO A 86 -10.98 -12.16 1.42
C PRO A 86 -12.01 -12.71 0.43
N ASN A 87 -12.66 -11.82 -0.30
CA ASN A 87 -13.64 -12.18 -1.34
C ASN A 87 -13.43 -11.38 -2.65
N ARG A 88 -12.35 -10.61 -2.70
CA ARG A 88 -11.91 -9.84 -3.87
C ARG A 88 -10.40 -9.65 -3.84
N LEU A 89 -9.82 -9.34 -5.00
CA LEU A 89 -8.36 -9.18 -5.13
C LEU A 89 -7.84 -8.02 -4.27
N GLU A 90 -8.60 -6.93 -4.15
CA GLU A 90 -8.23 -5.76 -3.36
C GLU A 90 -8.00 -6.09 -1.88
N ASP A 91 -8.73 -7.06 -1.32
CA ASP A 91 -8.53 -7.50 0.06
C ASP A 91 -7.14 -8.15 0.24
N ILE A 92 -6.72 -8.94 -0.76
CA ILE A 92 -5.41 -9.58 -0.74
C ILE A 92 -4.31 -8.54 -0.86
N ILE A 93 -4.47 -7.56 -1.76
CA ILE A 93 -3.54 -6.43 -1.93
C ILE A 93 -3.45 -5.63 -0.63
N ALA A 94 -4.58 -5.30 -0.02
CA ALA A 94 -4.64 -4.59 1.25
C ALA A 94 -3.96 -5.38 2.38
N LEU A 95 -4.22 -6.69 2.47
CA LEU A 95 -3.62 -7.53 3.50
C LEU A 95 -2.10 -7.58 3.36
N VAL A 96 -1.57 -7.79 2.15
CA VAL A 96 -0.12 -7.81 1.91
C VAL A 96 0.51 -6.45 2.24
N ALA A 97 -0.20 -5.35 1.99
CA ALA A 97 0.26 -4.02 2.35
C ALA A 97 0.22 -3.75 3.85
N LEU A 98 -0.79 -4.25 4.57
CA LEU A 98 -0.96 -4.08 6.01
C LEU A 98 -0.09 -5.03 6.84
N TYR A 99 0.22 -6.22 6.33
CA TYR A 99 0.95 -7.25 7.08
C TYR A 99 2.45 -6.93 7.17
N ARG A 100 2.77 -5.85 7.88
CA ARG A 100 4.13 -5.38 8.19
C ARG A 100 4.15 -4.80 9.61
N PRO A 101 5.31 -4.78 10.29
CA PRO A 101 5.43 -4.04 11.55
C PRO A 101 4.91 -2.60 11.38
N GLY A 102 4.02 -2.17 12.26
CA GLY A 102 3.37 -0.86 12.23
C GLY A 102 1.96 -0.91 11.65
N PRO A 103 1.77 -1.00 10.33
CA PRO A 103 0.43 -1.01 9.72
C PRO A 103 -0.46 -2.17 10.17
N MET A 104 0.14 -3.26 10.66
CA MET A 104 -0.56 -4.47 11.10
C MET A 104 -1.64 -4.21 12.17
N SER A 105 -1.47 -3.18 12.99
CA SER A 105 -2.47 -2.76 13.97
C SER A 105 -3.80 -2.31 13.35
N ASN A 106 -3.81 -1.98 12.06
CA ASN A 106 -5.01 -1.57 11.33
C ASN A 106 -5.80 -2.75 10.73
N ILE A 107 -5.24 -3.96 10.72
CA ILE A 107 -5.92 -5.16 10.18
C ILE A 107 -7.27 -5.41 10.89
N PRO A 108 -7.37 -5.35 12.23
CA PRO A 108 -8.68 -5.52 12.90
C PRO A 108 -9.70 -4.47 12.47
N ILE A 109 -9.30 -3.21 12.34
CA ILE A 109 -10.19 -2.11 11.90
C ILE A 109 -10.69 -2.38 10.48
N TYR A 110 -9.80 -2.75 9.57
CA TYR A 110 -10.15 -3.12 8.20
C TYR A 110 -11.17 -4.27 8.19
N ASN A 111 -10.92 -5.32 8.97
CA ASN A 111 -11.80 -6.49 9.06
C ASN A 111 -13.17 -6.12 9.61
N ASP A 112 -13.23 -5.36 10.70
CA ASP A 112 -14.49 -4.93 11.32
C ASP A 112 -15.35 -4.12 10.34
N CYS A 113 -14.73 -3.17 9.63
CA CYS A 113 -15.43 -2.37 8.63
C CYS A 113 -15.84 -3.22 7.41
N LYS A 114 -14.96 -4.10 6.93
CA LYS A 114 -15.27 -5.02 5.82
C LYS A 114 -16.47 -5.93 6.12
N HIS A 115 -16.57 -6.41 7.36
CA HIS A 115 -17.64 -7.31 7.78
C HIS A 115 -18.90 -6.58 8.26
N GLY A 116 -18.92 -5.24 8.19
CA GLY A 116 -20.07 -4.46 8.64
C GLY A 116 -20.26 -4.42 10.17
N ILE A 117 -19.25 -4.82 10.94
CA ILE A 117 -19.26 -4.75 12.40
C ILE A 117 -19.11 -3.29 12.86
N LYS A 118 -18.36 -2.52 12.10
CA LYS A 118 -18.09 -1.12 12.35
C LYS A 118 -18.28 -0.29 11.10
N GLU A 119 -18.85 0.90 11.22
CA GLU A 119 -18.91 1.86 10.12
C GLU A 119 -17.52 2.42 9.79
N PRO A 120 -17.15 2.53 8.49
CA PRO A 120 -15.90 3.13 8.08
C PRO A 120 -15.81 4.61 8.47
N ASP A 121 -14.70 5.00 9.09
CA ASP A 121 -14.39 6.41 9.36
C ASP A 121 -13.56 6.98 8.20
N TYR A 122 -14.19 7.79 7.35
CA TYR A 122 -13.50 8.44 6.22
C TYR A 122 -12.75 9.71 6.61
N LEU A 123 -12.71 10.07 7.90
CA LEU A 123 -12.00 11.23 8.47
C LEU A 123 -12.55 12.59 8.03
N HIS A 124 -12.98 12.73 6.78
CA HIS A 124 -13.58 13.93 6.20
C HIS A 124 -14.39 13.56 4.94
N PRO A 125 -15.55 14.19 4.68
CA PRO A 125 -16.37 13.83 3.51
C PRO A 125 -15.65 13.87 2.16
N LYS A 126 -14.70 14.80 1.98
CA LYS A 126 -13.87 14.87 0.75
C LYS A 126 -12.94 13.66 0.56
N LEU A 127 -12.75 12.83 1.57
CA LEU A 127 -11.86 11.67 1.52
C LEU A 127 -12.61 10.36 1.30
N GLU A 128 -13.93 10.36 1.30
CA GLU A 128 -14.72 9.15 1.13
C GLU A 128 -14.32 8.37 -0.13
N GLU A 129 -14.28 9.04 -1.28
CA GLU A 129 -13.90 8.41 -2.55
C GLU A 129 -12.49 7.80 -2.53
N ILE A 130 -11.55 8.42 -1.80
CA ILE A 130 -10.17 7.97 -1.68
C ILE A 130 -10.07 6.76 -0.74
N LEU A 131 -10.82 6.77 0.35
CA LEU A 131 -10.71 5.78 1.43
C LEU A 131 -11.77 4.67 1.38
N LYS A 132 -12.82 4.84 0.58
CA LYS A 132 -13.88 3.84 0.41
C LYS A 132 -13.36 2.46 -0.02
N PRO A 133 -12.42 2.34 -0.96
CA PRO A 133 -11.86 1.04 -1.37
C PRO A 133 -11.16 0.30 -0.23
N THR A 134 -10.70 1.01 0.80
CA THR A 134 -9.96 0.49 1.96
C THR A 134 -10.71 0.65 3.28
N TYR A 135 -12.03 0.81 3.23
CA TYR A 135 -12.92 0.94 4.40
C TYR A 135 -12.47 2.01 5.40
N GLY A 136 -12.02 3.17 4.92
CA GLY A 136 -11.55 4.28 5.77
C GLY A 136 -10.11 4.15 6.26
N VAL A 137 -9.45 3.02 6.04
CA VAL A 137 -8.05 2.81 6.46
C VAL A 137 -7.11 3.37 5.40
N ILE A 138 -6.16 4.20 5.81
CA ILE A 138 -5.08 4.65 4.94
C ILE A 138 -4.07 3.50 4.84
N ILE A 139 -3.85 2.96 3.64
CA ILE A 139 -2.99 1.80 3.40
C ILE A 139 -1.87 2.13 2.40
N TYR A 140 -2.18 2.92 1.36
CA TYR A 140 -1.31 3.14 0.22
C TYR A 140 -0.68 4.53 0.24
N GLN A 141 0.55 4.64 -0.26
CA GLN A 141 1.23 5.94 -0.42
C GLN A 141 0.45 6.89 -1.33
N GLU A 142 -0.20 6.35 -2.35
CA GLU A 142 -1.06 7.08 -3.27
C GLU A 142 -2.24 7.74 -2.55
N GLN A 143 -2.82 7.07 -1.57
CA GLN A 143 -3.89 7.66 -0.75
C GLN A 143 -3.37 8.87 0.05
N VAL A 144 -2.17 8.79 0.61
CA VAL A 144 -1.54 9.93 1.31
C VAL A 144 -1.38 11.13 0.36
N MET A 145 -0.91 10.88 -0.86
CA MET A 145 -0.77 11.93 -1.87
C MET A 145 -2.12 12.52 -2.26
N GLN A 146 -3.12 11.69 -2.51
CA GLN A 146 -4.48 12.11 -2.84
C GLN A 146 -5.15 12.89 -1.71
N ILE A 147 -4.95 12.49 -0.44
CA ILE A 147 -5.43 13.21 0.74
C ILE A 147 -4.82 14.62 0.79
N ALA A 148 -3.52 14.74 0.55
CA ALA A 148 -2.84 16.05 0.55
C ALA A 148 -3.36 16.95 -0.58
N GLN A 149 -3.63 16.39 -1.75
CA GLN A 149 -4.22 17.12 -2.87
C GLN A 149 -5.67 17.55 -2.58
N ALA A 150 -6.50 16.62 -2.11
CA ALA A 150 -7.94 16.87 -1.89
C ALA A 150 -8.23 17.84 -0.76
N LEU A 151 -7.47 17.77 0.35
CA LEU A 151 -7.70 18.64 1.50
C LEU A 151 -6.91 19.95 1.42
N SER A 152 -5.63 19.86 1.06
CA SER A 152 -4.67 20.97 1.23
C SER A 152 -4.27 21.62 -0.09
N GLY A 153 -4.81 21.15 -1.23
CA GLY A 153 -4.54 21.74 -2.54
C GLY A 153 -3.09 21.53 -3.02
N PHE A 154 -2.42 20.48 -2.56
CA PHE A 154 -1.09 20.14 -3.05
C PHE A 154 -1.15 19.79 -4.53
N THR A 155 -0.17 20.24 -5.29
CA THR A 155 0.09 19.71 -6.62
C THR A 155 0.64 18.29 -6.53
N ALA A 156 0.62 17.53 -7.62
CA ALA A 156 1.17 16.17 -7.65
C ALA A 156 2.65 16.13 -7.21
N GLY A 157 3.45 17.12 -7.63
CA GLY A 157 4.86 17.22 -7.23
C GLY A 157 5.05 17.52 -5.74
N GLU A 158 4.21 18.36 -5.16
CA GLU A 158 4.24 18.67 -3.73
C GLU A 158 3.79 17.47 -2.88
N ALA A 159 2.79 16.73 -3.32
CA ALA A 159 2.36 15.50 -2.70
C ALA A 159 3.47 14.41 -2.74
N ASP A 160 4.25 14.35 -3.84
CA ASP A 160 5.41 13.46 -3.92
C ASP A 160 6.54 13.89 -2.98
N ILE A 161 6.77 15.19 -2.78
CA ILE A 161 7.71 15.68 -1.77
C ILE A 161 7.29 15.25 -0.36
N LEU A 162 5.99 15.35 -0.03
CA LEU A 162 5.45 14.85 1.24
C LEU A 162 5.72 13.34 1.39
N ARG A 163 5.38 12.54 0.38
CA ARG A 163 5.63 11.09 0.36
C ARG A 163 7.12 10.76 0.61
N ARG A 164 8.03 11.47 -0.09
CA ARG A 164 9.48 11.28 0.09
C ARG A 164 9.99 11.71 1.46
N ALA A 165 9.41 12.78 2.04
CA ALA A 165 9.75 13.23 3.39
C ALA A 165 9.39 12.17 4.43
N MET A 166 8.26 11.48 4.21
CA MET A 166 7.82 10.36 5.03
C MET A 166 8.80 9.17 4.91
N GLY A 167 9.12 8.72 3.70
CA GLY A 167 10.00 7.56 3.48
C GLY A 167 11.45 7.77 3.94
N LYS A 168 11.95 9.00 3.98
CA LYS A 168 13.35 9.30 4.38
C LYS A 168 13.52 9.62 5.87
N LYS A 169 12.47 9.52 6.70
CA LYS A 169 12.49 9.80 8.15
C LYS A 169 13.09 11.17 8.53
N LYS A 170 12.94 12.17 7.66
CA LYS A 170 13.45 13.52 7.88
C LYS A 170 12.45 14.33 8.70
N ARG A 171 12.49 14.24 10.03
CA ARG A 171 11.55 14.92 10.95
C ARG A 171 11.36 16.41 10.66
N ALA A 172 12.45 17.15 10.40
CA ALA A 172 12.37 18.57 10.11
C ALA A 172 11.61 18.89 8.81
N GLU A 173 11.78 18.05 7.79
CA GLU A 173 11.05 18.19 6.53
C GLU A 173 9.59 17.78 6.69
N LEU A 174 9.31 16.72 7.44
CA LEU A 174 7.95 16.27 7.72
C LEU A 174 7.16 17.35 8.48
N GLU A 175 7.77 18.05 9.45
CA GLU A 175 7.13 19.14 10.19
C GLU A 175 6.79 20.34 9.28
N LYS A 176 7.66 20.69 8.33
CA LYS A 176 7.37 21.70 7.31
C LYS A 176 6.17 21.28 6.44
N GLN A 177 6.15 20.02 6.02
CA GLN A 177 5.04 19.50 5.22
C GLN A 177 3.73 19.48 6.02
N LYS A 178 3.77 19.18 7.33
CA LYS A 178 2.62 19.25 8.23
C LYS A 178 2.05 20.66 8.33
N GLN A 179 2.91 21.66 8.57
CA GLN A 179 2.47 23.05 8.61
C GLN A 179 1.80 23.46 7.31
N ARG A 180 2.43 23.16 6.19
CA ARG A 180 1.90 23.44 4.86
C ARG A 180 0.55 22.74 4.61
N PHE A 181 0.44 21.47 5.02
CA PHE A 181 -0.78 20.69 4.89
C PHE A 181 -1.93 21.36 5.68
N VAL A 182 -1.70 21.72 6.95
CA VAL A 182 -2.69 22.35 7.81
C VAL A 182 -3.10 23.73 7.27
N GLU A 183 -2.13 24.53 6.81
CA GLU A 183 -2.42 25.86 6.22
C GLU A 183 -3.20 25.76 4.91
N GLY A 184 -2.84 24.80 4.05
CA GLY A 184 -3.54 24.54 2.80
C GLY A 184 -4.97 24.08 3.03
N ALA A 185 -5.18 23.15 3.96
CA ALA A 185 -6.51 22.68 4.34
C ALA A 185 -7.36 23.81 4.93
N PHE A 186 -6.78 24.67 5.77
CA PHE A 186 -7.49 25.83 6.30
C PHE A 186 -7.95 26.80 5.21
N LYS A 187 -7.13 27.07 4.21
CA LYS A 187 -7.52 27.88 3.04
C LYS A 187 -8.67 27.25 2.24
N ASN A 188 -8.78 25.92 2.28
CA ASN A 188 -9.85 25.16 1.64
C ASN A 188 -11.09 24.95 2.52
N GLY A 189 -11.20 25.70 3.64
CA GLY A 189 -12.35 25.71 4.53
C GLY A 189 -12.39 24.58 5.54
N ILE A 190 -11.29 23.88 5.78
CA ILE A 190 -11.17 22.80 6.78
C ILE A 190 -10.50 23.36 8.03
N SER A 191 -11.05 23.08 9.22
CA SER A 191 -10.45 23.59 10.45
C SER A 191 -9.03 23.01 10.66
N LYS A 192 -8.17 23.82 11.31
CA LYS A 192 -6.78 23.40 11.57
C LYS A 192 -6.70 22.14 12.45
N ASP A 193 -7.64 21.98 13.39
CA ASP A 193 -7.69 20.83 14.28
C ASP A 193 -8.02 19.53 13.52
N ILE A 194 -8.99 19.57 12.61
CA ILE A 194 -9.35 18.45 11.75
C ILE A 194 -8.15 18.11 10.85
N ALA A 195 -7.55 19.10 10.20
CA ALA A 195 -6.41 18.88 9.33
C ALA A 195 -5.20 18.30 10.08
N ALA A 196 -4.90 18.81 11.28
CA ALA A 196 -3.84 18.29 12.12
C ALA A 196 -4.12 16.85 12.57
N GLY A 197 -5.37 16.55 12.94
CA GLY A 197 -5.80 15.19 13.31
C GLY A 197 -5.67 14.19 12.16
N ILE A 198 -6.01 14.59 10.93
CA ILE A 198 -5.81 13.76 9.73
C ILE A 198 -4.31 13.55 9.48
N PHE A 199 -3.50 14.60 9.59
CA PHE A 199 -2.05 14.47 9.39
C PHE A 199 -1.42 13.51 10.40
N LEU A 200 -1.85 13.51 11.66
CA LEU A 200 -1.41 12.54 12.67
C LEU A 200 -1.72 11.09 12.30
N LYS A 201 -2.79 10.83 11.54
CA LYS A 201 -3.10 9.49 11.02
C LYS A 201 -2.25 9.12 9.80
N ILE A 202 -1.70 10.10 9.09
CA ILE A 202 -0.77 9.91 7.97
C ILE A 202 0.67 9.70 8.48
N GLU A 203 1.05 10.38 9.55
CA GLU A 203 2.43 10.42 10.09
C GLU A 203 3.04 9.02 10.38
N PRO A 204 2.31 8.01 10.88
CA PRO A 204 2.85 6.66 11.09
C PRO A 204 3.42 6.00 9.83
N PHE A 205 2.94 6.40 8.63
CA PHE A 205 3.51 5.90 7.37
C PHE A 205 4.95 6.37 7.15
N ALA A 206 5.38 7.45 7.80
CA ALA A 206 6.75 7.92 7.79
C ALA A 206 7.74 6.99 8.53
N GLU A 207 7.24 6.16 9.44
CA GLU A 207 8.09 5.25 10.20
C GLU A 207 8.33 3.92 9.48
N TYR A 208 7.45 3.55 8.54
CA TYR A 208 7.40 2.23 7.91
C TYR A 208 7.50 2.27 6.37
N GLY A 209 7.65 3.44 5.78
CA GLY A 209 7.81 3.65 4.34
C GLY A 209 9.21 3.37 3.80
#